data_d2a47f7144419303de3542c88886a7a9
#
_entry.id   d2a47f7144419303de3542c88886a7a9
#
_cell.length_a   1.000
_cell.length_b   1.000
_cell.length_c   1.000
_cell.angle_alpha   90.00
_cell.angle_beta   90.00
_cell.angle_gamma   90.00
#
_symmetry.space_group_name_H-M   'P 1'
#
loop_
_entity.id
_entity.type
_entity.pdbx_description
1 polymer ?
#
loop_
_entity_poly.entity_id
_entity_poly.type
_entity_poly.pdbx_seq_one_letter_code
_entity_poly.pdbx_strand_id
1 'polypeptide(L)'
;MDVSNTIGAMEVFTHHIQEYNKGLRALVLYTTKASNRDAIEKRLKREMIDYYIQKVNGTKINVFFGNSICVAVIKQMNSTSLSNLTDEEDFILGTMLGYDRVKQCEWYLRRKRNGRNDNNNAGKTNNININININTSIAQLQTETISATG
;
A
#
# COMPACT_ATOMS: atom_id res chain seq x y z
N MET A 1 0.04 22.35 -14.82
CA MET A 1 -0.60 21.54 -13.79
C MET A 1 -2.01 21.21 -14.24
N ASP A 2 -2.33 19.96 -14.31
CA ASP A 2 -3.69 19.54 -14.66
C ASP A 2 -4.56 19.56 -13.40
N VAL A 3 -5.31 20.62 -13.21
CA VAL A 3 -6.19 20.86 -12.06
C VAL A 3 -7.26 19.78 -11.95
N SER A 4 -7.80 19.29 -13.07
CA SER A 4 -8.82 18.23 -13.09
C SER A 4 -8.27 16.90 -12.53
N ASN A 5 -7.02 16.58 -12.79
CA ASN A 5 -6.36 15.38 -12.27
C ASN A 5 -6.14 15.47 -10.75
N THR A 6 -5.83 16.64 -10.21
CA THR A 6 -5.70 16.89 -8.78
C THR A 6 -7.04 16.77 -8.05
N ILE A 7 -8.11 17.30 -8.64
CA ILE A 7 -9.47 17.21 -8.09
C ILE A 7 -9.89 15.75 -7.98
N GLY A 8 -9.74 14.94 -9.05
CA GLY A 8 -10.07 13.51 -9.04
C GLY A 8 -9.27 12.72 -8.01
N ALA A 9 -7.97 13.01 -7.87
CA ALA A 9 -7.12 12.36 -6.86
C ALA A 9 -7.59 12.69 -5.42
N MET A 10 -8.00 13.92 -5.16
CA MET A 10 -8.50 14.34 -3.85
C MET A 10 -9.90 13.77 -3.54
N GLU A 11 -10.73 13.53 -4.53
CA GLU A 11 -12.00 12.82 -4.37
C GLU A 11 -11.77 11.38 -3.93
N VAL A 12 -10.89 10.63 -4.59
CA VAL A 12 -10.53 9.26 -4.21
C VAL A 12 -9.93 9.24 -2.79
N PHE A 13 -9.04 10.16 -2.49
CA PHE A 13 -8.45 10.28 -1.16
C PHE A 13 -9.51 10.55 -0.08
N THR A 14 -10.47 11.40 -0.36
CA THR A 14 -11.59 11.69 0.55
C THR A 14 -12.41 10.44 0.85
N HIS A 15 -12.68 9.58 -0.14
CA HIS A 15 -13.36 8.31 0.07
C HIS A 15 -12.56 7.40 1.02
N HIS A 16 -11.27 7.31 0.87
CA HIS A 16 -10.41 6.53 1.78
C HIS A 16 -10.44 7.07 3.21
N ILE A 17 -10.43 8.39 3.38
CA ILE A 17 -10.59 9.01 4.72
C ILE A 17 -11.96 8.65 5.32
N GLN A 18 -13.02 8.70 4.53
CA GLN A 18 -14.36 8.32 4.99
C GLN A 18 -14.43 6.86 5.43
N GLU A 19 -13.82 5.94 4.68
CA GLU A 19 -13.74 4.52 5.07
C GLU A 19 -13.02 4.35 6.41
N TYR A 20 -11.92 5.04 6.60
CA TYR A 20 -11.20 5.05 7.87
C TYR A 20 -12.04 5.63 9.01
N ASN A 21 -12.66 6.78 8.81
CA ASN A 21 -13.48 7.44 9.82
C ASN A 21 -14.72 6.61 10.22
N LYS A 22 -15.25 5.82 9.29
CA LYS A 22 -16.36 4.87 9.56
C LYS A 22 -15.91 3.59 10.25
N GLY A 23 -14.61 3.40 10.49
CA GLY A 23 -14.07 2.19 11.09
C GLY A 23 -14.01 0.97 10.19
N LEU A 24 -14.20 1.15 8.89
CA LEU A 24 -14.15 0.06 7.90
C LEU A 24 -12.72 -0.42 7.65
N ARG A 25 -11.74 0.45 7.82
CA ARG A 25 -10.31 0.18 7.61
C ARG A 25 -9.50 0.84 8.70
N ALA A 26 -8.60 0.07 9.33
CA ALA A 26 -7.67 0.60 10.34
C ALA A 26 -6.44 1.26 9.73
N LEU A 27 -6.01 0.79 8.57
CA LEU A 27 -4.88 1.30 7.80
C LEU A 27 -5.25 1.38 6.33
N VAL A 28 -4.91 2.48 5.70
CA VAL A 28 -5.10 2.69 4.25
C VAL A 28 -3.76 2.95 3.58
N LEU A 29 -3.54 2.35 2.42
CA LEU A 29 -2.47 2.68 1.50
C LEU A 29 -3.07 3.37 0.27
N TYR A 30 -2.62 4.59 0.00
CA TYR A 30 -3.00 5.36 -1.17
C TYR A 30 -1.76 5.75 -1.98
N THR A 31 -1.71 5.31 -3.22
CA THR A 31 -0.62 5.66 -4.15
C THR A 31 -1.08 6.77 -5.08
N THR A 32 -0.32 7.84 -5.15
CA THR A 32 -0.69 9.02 -5.94
C THR A 32 0.55 9.75 -6.46
N LYS A 33 0.33 10.75 -7.29
CA LYS A 33 1.41 11.63 -7.77
C LYS A 33 2.02 12.42 -6.61
N ALA A 34 3.33 12.58 -6.65
CA ALA A 34 4.07 13.37 -5.64
C ALA A 34 3.57 14.81 -5.54
N SER A 35 3.03 15.37 -6.63
CA SER A 35 2.44 16.72 -6.66
C SER A 35 1.22 16.87 -5.74
N ASN A 36 0.55 15.79 -5.36
CA ASN A 36 -0.59 15.81 -4.44
C ASN A 36 -0.20 15.77 -2.97
N ARG A 37 1.09 15.61 -2.66
CA ARG A 37 1.60 15.44 -1.29
C ARG A 37 1.14 16.54 -0.34
N ASP A 38 1.32 17.79 -0.71
CA ASP A 38 1.02 18.92 0.17
C ASP A 38 -0.47 18.99 0.53
N ALA A 39 -1.35 18.77 -0.43
CA ALA A 39 -2.80 18.75 -0.21
C ALA A 39 -3.21 17.59 0.71
N ILE A 40 -2.61 16.42 0.52
CA ILE A 40 -2.86 15.21 1.32
C ILE A 40 -2.38 15.42 2.76
N GLU A 41 -1.16 15.88 2.96
CA GLU A 41 -0.62 16.15 4.30
C GLU A 41 -1.44 17.18 5.05
N LYS A 42 -1.82 18.25 4.38
CA LYS A 42 -2.68 19.30 4.97
C LYS A 42 -4.02 18.72 5.43
N ARG A 43 -4.63 17.83 4.66
CA ARG A 43 -5.89 17.18 5.02
C ARG A 43 -5.71 16.24 6.22
N LEU A 44 -4.69 15.38 6.21
CA LEU A 44 -4.41 14.44 7.30
C LEU A 44 -4.10 15.15 8.60
N LYS A 45 -3.29 16.20 8.56
CA LYS A 45 -2.99 17.03 9.73
C LYS A 45 -4.23 17.71 10.30
N ARG A 46 -5.08 18.26 9.43
CA ARG A 46 -6.33 18.90 9.85
C ARG A 46 -7.27 17.93 10.57
N GLU A 47 -7.35 16.70 10.11
CA GLU A 47 -8.18 15.66 10.72
C GLU A 47 -7.48 14.86 11.82
N MET A 48 -6.24 15.21 12.15
CA MET A 48 -5.42 14.54 13.17
C MET A 48 -5.26 13.05 12.93
N ILE A 49 -5.09 12.65 11.67
CA ILE A 49 -4.84 11.28 11.26
C ILE A 49 -3.34 11.08 11.09
N ASP A 50 -2.79 10.06 11.76
CA ASP A 50 -1.39 9.69 11.60
C ASP A 50 -1.11 9.12 10.23
N TYR A 51 0.07 9.40 9.70
CA TYR A 51 0.47 8.97 8.36
C TYR A 51 1.98 8.79 8.20
N TYR A 52 2.35 8.07 7.17
CA TYR A 52 3.71 7.88 6.71
C TYR A 52 3.75 7.94 5.20
N ILE A 53 4.67 8.71 4.63
CA ILE A 53 4.83 8.85 3.18
C ILE A 53 6.14 8.21 2.74
N GLN A 54 6.04 7.34 1.75
CA GLN A 54 7.15 6.65 1.12
C GLN A 54 7.24 7.05 -0.34
N LYS A 55 8.43 7.47 -0.79
CA LYS A 55 8.66 7.72 -2.22
C LYS A 55 8.70 6.40 -2.99
N VAL A 56 7.91 6.31 -4.06
CA VAL A 56 7.95 5.19 -5.01
C VAL A 56 9.00 5.46 -6.08
N ASN A 57 8.95 6.66 -6.66
CA ASN A 57 9.90 7.17 -7.65
C ASN A 57 9.85 8.70 -7.67
N GLY A 58 10.43 9.34 -8.69
CA GLY A 58 10.44 10.80 -8.81
C GLY A 58 9.06 11.45 -8.97
N THR A 59 8.02 10.70 -9.34
CA THR A 59 6.68 11.21 -9.66
C THR A 59 5.57 10.67 -8.78
N LYS A 60 5.79 9.57 -8.06
CA LYS A 60 4.78 8.89 -7.25
C LYS A 60 5.20 8.70 -5.80
N ILE A 61 4.22 8.73 -4.91
CA ILE A 61 4.35 8.46 -3.47
C ILE A 61 3.31 7.44 -3.03
N ASN A 62 3.66 6.68 -1.99
CA ASN A 62 2.74 5.88 -1.20
C ASN A 62 2.43 6.62 0.08
N VAL A 63 1.15 6.77 0.40
CA VAL A 63 0.67 7.38 1.64
C VAL A 63 0.00 6.31 2.47
N PHE A 64 0.61 5.94 3.58
CA PHE A 64 0.00 5.08 4.59
C PHE A 64 -0.63 5.96 5.65
N PHE A 65 -1.89 5.77 5.96
CA PHE A 65 -2.54 6.55 7.00
C PHE A 65 -3.62 5.76 7.73
N GLY A 66 -3.93 6.17 8.93
CA GLY A 66 -4.99 5.57 9.74
C GLY A 66 -4.65 5.52 11.23
N ASN A 67 -4.92 4.39 11.85
CA ASN A 67 -4.66 4.17 13.26
C ASN A 67 -3.17 4.36 13.57
N SER A 68 -2.86 5.12 14.62
CA SER A 68 -1.49 5.48 15.00
C SER A 68 -0.60 4.27 15.27
N ILE A 69 -1.14 3.22 15.86
CA ILE A 69 -0.41 1.98 16.14
C ILE A 69 -0.08 1.24 14.85
N CYS A 70 -1.03 1.19 13.92
CA CYS A 70 -0.80 0.59 12.59
C CYS A 70 0.27 1.36 11.81
N VAL A 71 0.21 2.68 11.80
CA VAL A 71 1.22 3.53 11.15
C VAL A 71 2.59 3.34 11.79
N ALA A 72 2.65 3.21 13.11
CA ALA A 72 3.89 2.93 13.83
C ALA A 72 4.54 1.61 13.39
N VAL A 73 3.75 0.56 13.17
CA VAL A 73 4.25 -0.73 12.64
C VAL A 73 4.86 -0.56 11.25
N ILE A 74 4.21 0.21 10.37
CA ILE A 74 4.75 0.47 9.02
C ILE A 74 6.10 1.21 9.11
N LYS A 75 6.22 2.18 10.01
CA LYS A 75 7.49 2.89 10.24
C LYS A 75 8.59 1.95 10.74
N GLN A 76 8.27 0.97 11.57
CA GLN A 76 9.21 -0.01 12.11
C GLN A 76 9.71 -1.01 11.05
N MET A 77 8.97 -1.27 10.00
CA MET A 77 9.42 -2.12 8.90
C MET A 77 10.66 -1.55 8.20
N ASN A 78 10.93 -0.26 8.38
CA ASN A 78 12.15 0.44 7.94
C ASN A 78 12.51 0.17 6.47
N SER A 79 11.53 -0.16 5.67
CA SER A 79 11.69 -0.43 4.26
C SER A 79 11.61 0.86 3.46
N THR A 80 12.60 1.11 2.62
CA THR A 80 12.60 2.25 1.70
C THR A 80 11.66 2.07 0.51
N SER A 81 11.18 0.84 0.30
CA SER A 81 10.31 0.47 -0.82
C SER A 81 9.48 -0.77 -0.47
N LEU A 82 8.25 -0.85 -0.98
CA LEU A 82 7.42 -2.06 -0.90
C LEU A 82 8.09 -3.27 -1.57
N SER A 83 9.01 -3.04 -2.50
CA SER A 83 9.77 -4.10 -3.15
C SER A 83 10.83 -4.76 -2.26
N ASN A 84 11.21 -4.11 -1.18
CA ASN A 84 12.25 -4.58 -0.26
C ASN A 84 11.68 -5.25 1.00
N LEU A 85 10.37 -5.47 1.06
CA LEU A 85 9.74 -6.17 2.17
C LEU A 85 10.17 -7.65 2.20
N THR A 86 10.42 -8.17 3.40
CA THR A 86 10.53 -9.61 3.59
C THR A 86 9.19 -10.28 3.32
N ASP A 87 9.17 -11.61 3.14
CA ASP A 87 7.92 -12.35 2.96
C ASP A 87 6.97 -12.17 4.15
N GLU A 88 7.51 -12.11 5.35
CA GLU A 88 6.76 -11.89 6.59
C GLU A 88 6.20 -10.46 6.67
N GLU A 89 7.00 -9.47 6.33
CA GLU A 89 6.57 -8.07 6.32
C GLU A 89 5.47 -7.83 5.28
N ASP A 90 5.59 -8.44 4.11
CA ASP A 90 4.57 -8.39 3.08
C ASP A 90 3.24 -9.02 3.55
N PHE A 91 3.32 -10.18 4.20
CA PHE A 91 2.16 -10.84 4.79
C PHE A 91 1.50 -9.97 5.87
N ILE A 92 2.29 -9.37 6.76
CA ILE A 92 1.81 -8.46 7.81
C ILE A 92 1.11 -7.26 7.18
N LEU A 93 1.74 -6.62 6.21
CA LEU A 93 1.19 -5.44 5.55
C LEU A 93 -0.13 -5.76 4.83
N GLY A 94 -0.19 -6.84 4.07
CA GLY A 94 -1.41 -7.26 3.38
C GLY A 94 -2.57 -7.53 4.35
N THR A 95 -2.27 -8.16 5.48
CA THR A 95 -3.26 -8.40 6.54
C THR A 95 -3.75 -7.09 7.17
N MET A 96 -2.83 -6.16 7.45
CA MET A 96 -3.17 -4.85 8.02
C MET A 96 -4.01 -3.99 7.07
N LEU A 97 -3.77 -4.10 5.77
CA LEU A 97 -4.56 -3.41 4.74
C LEU A 97 -5.94 -4.03 4.51
N GLY A 98 -6.24 -5.15 5.15
CA GLY A 98 -7.53 -5.81 5.06
C GLY A 98 -7.72 -6.66 3.82
N TYR A 99 -6.65 -7.12 3.18
CA TYR A 99 -6.71 -8.03 2.05
C TYR A 99 -7.26 -9.40 2.46
N ASP A 100 -7.77 -10.16 1.48
CA ASP A 100 -8.27 -11.51 1.70
C ASP A 100 -7.21 -12.37 2.39
N ARG A 101 -7.54 -12.85 3.61
CA ARG A 101 -6.59 -13.58 4.45
C ARG A 101 -6.15 -14.90 3.83
N VAL A 102 -7.05 -15.60 3.16
CA VAL A 102 -6.73 -16.89 2.50
C VAL A 102 -5.75 -16.66 1.37
N LYS A 103 -6.00 -15.68 0.52
CA LYS A 103 -5.08 -15.31 -0.57
C LYS A 103 -3.72 -14.85 -0.04
N GLN A 104 -3.68 -14.07 1.06
CA GLN A 104 -2.42 -13.66 1.70
C GLN A 104 -1.61 -14.87 2.18
N CYS A 105 -2.27 -15.85 2.81
CA CYS A 105 -1.64 -17.09 3.23
C CYS A 105 -1.12 -17.91 2.04
N GLU A 106 -1.90 -18.03 0.97
CA GLU A 106 -1.49 -18.72 -0.25
C GLU A 106 -0.25 -18.09 -0.88
N TRP A 107 -0.21 -16.78 -1.00
CA TRP A 107 0.93 -16.04 -1.53
C TRP A 107 2.17 -16.19 -0.66
N TYR A 108 2.03 -16.10 0.65
CA TYR A 108 3.13 -16.31 1.60
C TYR A 108 3.73 -17.70 1.46
N LEU A 109 2.89 -18.73 1.46
CA LEU A 109 3.34 -20.13 1.31
C LEU A 109 4.00 -20.39 -0.04
N ARG A 110 3.50 -19.77 -1.10
CA ARG A 110 4.10 -19.87 -2.44
C ARG A 110 5.50 -19.28 -2.48
N ARG A 111 5.69 -18.11 -1.87
CA ARG A 111 7.01 -17.46 -1.77
C ARG A 111 8.00 -18.30 -0.98
N LYS A 112 7.57 -18.88 0.13
CA LYS A 112 8.42 -19.76 0.95
C LYS A 112 8.84 -21.03 0.20
N ARG A 113 7.98 -21.59 -0.62
CA ARG A 113 8.32 -22.75 -1.48
C ARG A 113 9.33 -22.38 -2.56
N ASN A 114 9.14 -21.26 -3.22
CA ASN A 114 10.04 -20.78 -4.26
C ASN A 114 11.43 -20.45 -3.70
N GLY A 115 11.50 -19.76 -2.57
CA GLY A 115 12.77 -19.45 -1.90
C GLY A 115 13.56 -20.68 -1.43
N ARG A 116 12.90 -21.82 -1.16
CA ARG A 116 13.59 -23.09 -0.86
C ARG A 116 14.17 -23.74 -2.12
N ASN A 117 13.51 -23.59 -3.27
CA ASN A 117 14.00 -24.12 -4.54
C ASN A 117 15.19 -23.32 -5.08
N ASP A 118 15.25 -22.01 -4.78
CA ASP A 118 16.36 -21.14 -5.22
C ASP A 118 17.66 -21.40 -4.46
N ASN A 119 17.59 -21.89 -3.22
CA ASN A 119 18.76 -22.31 -2.46
C ASN A 119 19.42 -23.60 -3.01
N ASN A 120 18.72 -24.33 -3.88
CA ASN A 120 19.26 -25.50 -4.59
C ASN A 120 19.75 -25.17 -6.02
N ASN A 121 19.53 -23.96 -6.49
CA ASN A 121 19.94 -23.49 -7.81
C ASN A 121 20.47 -22.06 -7.67
N ALA A 122 21.73 -21.91 -7.28
CA ALA A 122 22.40 -20.60 -7.21
C ALA A 122 22.57 -20.02 -8.62
N GLY A 123 21.65 -19.19 -9.04
CA GLY A 123 21.78 -18.44 -10.29
C GLY A 123 20.53 -17.77 -10.81
N LYS A 124 20.41 -16.50 -10.51
CA LYS A 124 19.75 -15.46 -11.31
C LYS A 124 18.24 -15.52 -11.59
N THR A 125 17.58 -14.39 -11.28
CA THR A 125 16.33 -13.87 -11.84
C THR A 125 15.02 -14.39 -11.27
N ASN A 126 14.59 -13.87 -10.11
CA ASN A 126 13.16 -13.91 -9.76
C ASN A 126 12.64 -12.74 -8.89
N ASN A 127 13.44 -11.69 -8.67
CA ASN A 127 12.97 -10.53 -7.89
C ASN A 127 11.97 -9.62 -8.63
N ILE A 128 11.83 -9.76 -9.95
CA ILE A 128 11.02 -8.85 -10.76
C ILE A 128 9.53 -9.22 -10.75
N ASN A 129 9.20 -10.52 -10.67
CA ASN A 129 7.81 -10.99 -10.75
C ASN A 129 7.01 -10.86 -9.44
N ILE A 130 7.67 -10.78 -8.30
CA ILE A 130 7.01 -10.65 -6.99
C ILE A 130 6.48 -9.23 -6.81
N ASN A 131 7.20 -8.23 -7.29
CA ASN A 131 6.82 -6.82 -7.23
C ASN A 131 5.59 -6.48 -8.06
N ILE A 132 5.41 -7.15 -9.21
CA ILE A 132 4.27 -6.93 -10.09
C ILE A 132 2.97 -7.40 -9.43
N ASN A 133 3.00 -8.48 -8.66
CA ASN A 133 1.80 -9.03 -8.02
C ASN A 133 1.28 -8.19 -6.84
N ILE A 134 2.15 -7.59 -6.03
CA ILE A 134 1.72 -6.72 -4.92
C ILE A 134 1.14 -5.42 -5.49
N ASN A 135 1.84 -4.80 -6.42
CA ASN A 135 1.36 -3.57 -7.05
C ASN A 135 0.09 -3.80 -7.88
N THR A 136 -0.05 -4.95 -8.54
CA THR A 136 -1.25 -5.33 -9.30
C THR A 136 -2.41 -5.62 -8.36
N SER A 137 -2.19 -6.31 -7.25
CA SER A 137 -3.22 -6.58 -6.24
C SER A 137 -3.68 -5.30 -5.53
N ILE A 138 -2.76 -4.41 -5.19
CA ILE A 138 -3.07 -3.09 -4.62
C ILE A 138 -3.86 -2.25 -5.62
N ALA A 139 -3.43 -2.22 -6.88
CA ALA A 139 -4.11 -1.48 -7.95
C ALA A 139 -5.51 -2.06 -8.25
N GLN A 140 -5.68 -3.38 -8.25
CA GLN A 140 -6.97 -4.03 -8.44
C GLN A 140 -7.95 -3.74 -7.30
N LEU A 141 -7.49 -3.80 -6.04
CA LEU A 141 -8.32 -3.48 -4.88
C LEU A 141 -8.72 -2.01 -4.85
N GLN A 142 -7.86 -1.11 -5.28
CA GLN A 142 -8.19 0.31 -5.42
C GLN A 142 -9.23 0.55 -6.51
N THR A 143 -9.19 -0.20 -7.62
CA THR A 143 -10.18 -0.13 -8.71
C THR A 143 -11.52 -0.76 -8.33
N GLU A 144 -11.52 -1.89 -7.61
CA GLU A 144 -12.75 -2.54 -7.14
C GLU A 144 -13.49 -1.67 -6.11
N THR A 145 -12.76 -0.98 -5.24
CA THR A 145 -13.35 -0.04 -4.28
C THR A 145 -14.01 1.15 -4.98
N ILE A 146 -13.45 1.63 -6.08
CA ILE A 146 -14.02 2.71 -6.89
C ILE A 146 -15.28 2.24 -7.64
N SER A 147 -15.32 1.00 -8.14
CA SER A 147 -16.48 0.46 -8.86
C SER A 147 -17.63 0.06 -7.95
N ALA A 148 -17.38 -0.24 -6.69
CA ALA A 148 -18.42 -0.59 -5.71
C ALA A 148 -19.18 0.62 -5.12
N THR A 149 -18.71 1.85 -5.38
CA THR A 149 -19.31 3.11 -4.93
C THR A 149 -19.99 3.90 -6.05
N GLY A 150 -20.06 3.30 -7.25
CA GLY A 150 -20.77 3.87 -8.42
C GLY A 150 -22.23 3.53 -8.46
#